data_b9d3917addc8f9f05c77957e6c8b1441
#
_entry.id   b9d3917addc8f9f05c77957e6c8b1441
#
_cell.length_a   1.000
_cell.length_b   1.000
_cell.length_c   1.000
_cell.angle_alpha   90.00
_cell.angle_beta   90.00
_cell.angle_gamma   90.00
#
_symmetry.space_group_name_H-M   'P 1'
#
loop_
_entity.id
_entity.type
_entity.pdbx_description
1 polymer ?
#
loop_
_entity_poly.entity_id
_entity_poly.type
_entity_poly.pdbx_seq_one_letter_code
_entity_poly.pdbx_strand_id
1 'polypeptide(L)'
;MKSVEAAESRTLPAYGAGEIDVPFVIAGMDELVSRETRFEAHSHPTHELLWNDRGASTATIGSRTWTITPTMGLWIPAGMLHWGVMPAGTWYRTAHFGIDSAPSLSDGPVAVEMTPLLRLLLDRLADEHLGDGSRSLTERMVIDVLAPAENELMVQVPSSAVVRPIVEAIAEDPSDPRTLSDWAAELGVSTRTITRTFRSETGLSLGRWVAAVRAQRAVMLLGHGTDVDDVAEQVGYRSASAFGAAFRRVTGTTPGMFRAG
;
A
#
# COMPACT_ATOMS: atom_id res chain seq x y z
N MET A 1 30.65 2.33 -5.62
CA MET A 1 29.82 1.72 -4.59
C MET A 1 29.13 2.85 -3.83
N LYS A 2 27.82 3.12 -4.11
CA LYS A 2 27.05 4.01 -3.23
C LYS A 2 26.80 3.25 -1.93
N SER A 3 27.24 3.83 -0.82
CA SER A 3 26.90 3.32 0.51
C SER A 3 25.39 3.21 0.59
N VAL A 4 24.87 2.00 0.77
CA VAL A 4 23.44 1.82 1.09
C VAL A 4 23.28 2.36 2.50
N GLU A 5 22.70 3.54 2.62
CA GLU A 5 22.35 4.09 3.92
C GLU A 5 21.40 3.12 4.62
N ALA A 6 21.67 2.82 5.88
CA ALA A 6 20.84 1.89 6.64
C ALA A 6 19.39 2.41 6.71
N ALA A 7 18.43 1.49 6.58
CA ALA A 7 17.00 1.81 6.75
C ALA A 7 16.76 2.44 8.13
N GLU A 8 15.90 3.45 8.16
CA GLU A 8 15.44 4.07 9.40
C GLU A 8 14.22 3.30 9.92
N SER A 9 14.20 2.93 11.20
CA SER A 9 13.00 2.41 11.86
C SER A 9 12.39 3.49 12.73
N ARG A 10 11.09 3.70 12.61
CA ARG A 10 10.30 4.65 13.40
C ARG A 10 9.26 3.93 14.24
N THR A 11 9.35 4.14 15.53
CA THR A 11 8.36 3.65 16.49
C THR A 11 7.40 4.79 16.84
N LEU A 12 6.12 4.57 16.59
CA LEU A 12 5.04 5.47 16.98
C LEU A 12 4.17 4.78 18.03
N PRO A 13 3.46 5.54 18.87
CA PRO A 13 2.56 4.96 19.85
C PRO A 13 1.36 4.26 19.18
N ALA A 14 0.74 3.33 19.89
CA ALA A 14 -0.51 2.71 19.49
C ALA A 14 -1.64 3.26 20.37
N TYR A 15 -2.69 3.78 19.71
CA TYR A 15 -3.86 4.34 20.36
C TYR A 15 -5.13 3.57 19.97
N GLY A 16 -6.07 3.45 20.92
CA GLY A 16 -7.44 3.06 20.60
C GLY A 16 -8.19 4.15 19.83
N ALA A 17 -9.26 3.79 19.14
CA ALA A 17 -10.11 4.74 18.44
C ALA A 17 -10.68 5.76 19.44
N GLY A 18 -10.46 7.07 19.19
CA GLY A 18 -10.92 8.14 20.07
C GLY A 18 -10.28 8.18 21.47
N GLU A 19 -9.18 7.47 21.68
CA GLU A 19 -8.48 7.47 22.97
C GLU A 19 -7.97 8.87 23.37
N ILE A 20 -7.70 9.70 22.37
CA ILE A 20 -7.34 11.09 22.53
C ILE A 20 -8.36 11.95 21.79
N ASP A 21 -8.95 12.90 22.49
CA ASP A 21 -9.79 13.94 21.87
C ASP A 21 -8.94 14.89 21.02
N VAL A 22 -9.35 15.13 19.78
CA VAL A 22 -8.62 15.96 18.82
C VAL A 22 -9.41 17.21 18.47
N PRO A 23 -8.78 18.41 18.50
CA PRO A 23 -9.46 19.68 18.29
C PRO A 23 -9.64 20.03 16.80
N PHE A 24 -9.65 19.05 15.90
CA PHE A 24 -9.76 19.27 14.46
C PHE A 24 -10.73 18.30 13.80
N VAL A 25 -11.28 18.69 12.66
CA VAL A 25 -12.05 17.79 11.77
C VAL A 25 -11.07 17.02 10.88
N ILE A 26 -10.17 17.73 10.17
CA ILE A 26 -9.12 17.14 9.33
C ILE A 26 -7.81 17.88 9.61
N ALA A 27 -6.76 17.11 9.94
CA ALA A 27 -5.39 17.61 10.05
C ALA A 27 -4.46 16.80 9.14
N GLY A 28 -3.69 17.49 8.31
CA GLY A 28 -2.75 16.89 7.38
C GLY A 28 -1.31 17.04 7.81
N MET A 29 -0.46 16.09 7.36
CA MET A 29 0.99 16.21 7.39
C MET A 29 1.61 15.55 6.17
N ASP A 30 2.83 15.99 5.82
CA ASP A 30 3.59 15.44 4.71
C ASP A 30 5.08 15.35 5.04
N GLU A 31 5.76 14.41 4.39
CA GLU A 31 7.20 14.25 4.51
C GLU A 31 7.80 13.60 3.26
N LEU A 32 8.95 14.13 2.83
CA LEU A 32 9.81 13.48 1.85
C LEU A 32 10.87 12.66 2.58
N VAL A 33 10.77 11.34 2.52
CA VAL A 33 11.75 10.47 3.18
C VAL A 33 13.03 10.37 2.35
N SER A 34 14.18 10.66 2.97
CA SER A 34 15.49 10.66 2.31
C SER A 34 16.13 9.28 2.23
N ARG A 35 15.69 8.34 3.06
CA ARG A 35 16.14 6.94 3.14
C ARG A 35 14.95 6.00 3.31
N GLU A 36 15.14 4.70 3.07
CA GLU A 36 14.10 3.72 3.37
C GLU A 36 13.68 3.85 4.83
N THR A 37 12.41 4.14 5.05
CA THR A 37 11.83 4.33 6.38
C THR A 37 10.79 3.24 6.64
N ARG A 38 10.95 2.54 7.77
CA ARG A 38 10.03 1.50 8.24
C ARG A 38 9.28 2.03 9.45
N PHE A 39 7.98 2.14 9.33
CA PHE A 39 7.12 2.43 10.45
C PHE A 39 6.74 1.12 11.13
N GLU A 40 7.12 0.98 12.40
CA GLU A 40 6.74 -0.18 13.21
C GLU A 40 5.23 -0.17 13.49
N ALA A 41 4.72 -1.27 14.04
CA ALA A 41 3.29 -1.40 14.31
C ALA A 41 2.79 -0.31 15.25
N HIS A 42 1.85 0.50 14.77
CA HIS A 42 1.24 1.63 15.49
C HIS A 42 -0.23 1.81 15.07
N SER A 43 -0.93 2.68 15.76
CA SER A 43 -2.30 3.06 15.42
C SER A 43 -2.60 4.50 15.87
N HIS A 44 -3.60 5.11 15.27
CA HIS A 44 -3.99 6.50 15.54
C HIS A 44 -5.36 6.57 16.23
N PRO A 45 -5.62 7.57 17.09
CA PRO A 45 -6.92 7.77 17.70
C PRO A 45 -7.97 8.28 16.70
N THR A 46 -7.54 8.68 15.51
CA THR A 46 -8.31 9.23 14.40
C THR A 46 -8.38 8.25 13.25
N HIS A 47 -9.31 8.44 12.31
CA HIS A 47 -9.17 7.81 11.00
C HIS A 47 -8.00 8.45 10.25
N GLU A 48 -7.35 7.70 9.37
CA GLU A 48 -6.23 8.16 8.56
C GLU A 48 -6.49 7.90 7.07
N LEU A 49 -6.25 8.90 6.24
CA LEU A 49 -6.04 8.73 4.80
C LEU A 49 -4.54 8.91 4.52
N LEU A 50 -3.90 7.86 4.01
CA LEU A 50 -2.49 7.85 3.64
C LEU A 50 -2.37 7.80 2.11
N TRP A 51 -1.57 8.69 1.51
CA TRP A 51 -1.26 8.65 0.06
C TRP A 51 0.16 9.15 -0.20
N ASN A 52 0.61 9.02 -1.44
CA ASN A 52 1.91 9.54 -1.86
C ASN A 52 1.72 10.63 -2.93
N ASP A 53 2.49 11.70 -2.86
CA ASP A 53 2.60 12.65 -3.97
C ASP A 53 3.63 12.17 -4.99
N ARG A 54 4.65 11.43 -4.53
CA ARG A 54 5.67 10.81 -5.36
C ARG A 54 6.12 9.47 -4.77
N GLY A 55 6.46 8.53 -5.66
CA GLY A 55 6.91 7.20 -5.28
C GLY A 55 5.76 6.27 -4.93
N ALA A 56 6.11 5.13 -4.36
CA ALA A 56 5.16 4.14 -3.87
C ALA A 56 5.61 3.62 -2.51
N SER A 57 4.65 3.30 -1.66
CA SER A 57 4.87 2.76 -0.31
C SER A 57 3.92 1.59 -0.04
N THR A 58 4.13 0.92 1.07
CA THR A 58 3.23 -0.16 1.51
C THR A 58 2.75 0.09 2.92
N ALA A 59 1.50 -0.29 3.19
CA ALA A 59 0.96 -0.40 4.53
C ALA A 59 0.35 -1.79 4.75
N THR A 60 0.62 -2.39 5.89
CA THR A 60 0.15 -3.73 6.26
C THR A 60 -0.75 -3.66 7.48
N ILE A 61 -1.94 -4.23 7.34
CA ILE A 61 -2.92 -4.37 8.42
C ILE A 61 -3.32 -5.83 8.52
N GLY A 62 -3.03 -6.47 9.64
CA GLY A 62 -3.22 -7.91 9.80
C GLY A 62 -2.39 -8.70 8.79
N SER A 63 -3.05 -9.50 7.95
CA SER A 63 -2.41 -10.29 6.89
C SER A 63 -2.48 -9.65 5.49
N ARG A 64 -2.90 -8.40 5.39
CA ARG A 64 -3.09 -7.70 4.11
C ARG A 64 -2.09 -6.57 3.97
N THR A 65 -1.42 -6.50 2.83
CA THR A 65 -0.49 -5.42 2.47
C THR A 65 -1.01 -4.66 1.26
N TRP A 66 -1.32 -3.39 1.45
CA TRP A 66 -1.72 -2.46 0.39
C TRP A 66 -0.51 -1.75 -0.18
N THR A 67 -0.55 -1.49 -1.48
CA THR A 67 0.39 -0.59 -2.15
C THR A 67 -0.27 0.76 -2.35
N ILE A 68 0.40 1.81 -1.87
CA ILE A 68 -0.03 3.19 -1.91
C ILE A 68 0.79 3.91 -2.97
N THR A 69 0.12 4.71 -3.79
CA THR A 69 0.71 5.40 -4.94
C THR A 69 0.17 6.82 -5.05
N PRO A 70 0.66 7.65 -6.00
CA PRO A 70 0.06 8.96 -6.22
C PRO A 70 -1.42 8.95 -6.63
N THR A 71 -1.92 7.84 -7.19
CA THR A 71 -3.32 7.74 -7.65
C THR A 71 -4.19 6.90 -6.72
N MET A 72 -3.59 6.19 -5.78
CA MET A 72 -4.28 5.27 -4.88
C MET A 72 -3.79 5.47 -3.45
N GLY A 73 -4.63 6.03 -2.62
CA GLY A 73 -4.43 6.14 -1.18
C GLY A 73 -5.02 4.95 -0.42
N LEU A 74 -4.84 4.96 0.89
CA LEU A 74 -5.40 3.98 1.81
C LEU A 74 -6.10 4.70 2.96
N TRP A 75 -7.38 4.41 3.14
CA TRP A 75 -8.12 4.76 4.33
C TRP A 75 -7.91 3.69 5.41
N ILE A 76 -7.53 4.12 6.61
CA ILE A 76 -7.33 3.28 7.79
C ILE A 76 -8.25 3.79 8.90
N PRO A 77 -9.25 3.00 9.34
CA PRO A 77 -10.09 3.36 10.46
C PRO A 77 -9.30 3.57 11.75
N ALA A 78 -9.79 4.45 12.62
CA ALA A 78 -9.19 4.76 13.92
C ALA A 78 -8.93 3.50 14.76
N GLY A 79 -7.82 3.47 15.48
CA GLY A 79 -7.41 2.36 16.36
C GLY A 79 -6.90 1.13 15.63
N MET A 80 -6.86 1.10 14.30
CA MET A 80 -6.34 -0.04 13.55
C MET A 80 -4.82 -0.10 13.56
N LEU A 81 -4.28 -1.18 14.12
CA LEU A 81 -2.84 -1.44 14.15
C LEU A 81 -2.32 -1.70 12.73
N HIS A 82 -1.35 -0.92 12.31
CA HIS A 82 -0.72 -1.04 11.00
C HIS A 82 0.78 -0.74 11.07
N TRP A 83 1.51 -1.19 10.05
CA TRP A 83 2.93 -0.89 9.82
C TRP A 83 3.19 -0.73 8.33
N GLY A 84 4.30 -0.07 7.98
CA GLY A 84 4.55 0.20 6.57
C GLY A 84 6.01 0.43 6.24
N VAL A 85 6.29 0.41 4.93
CA VAL A 85 7.62 0.71 4.38
C VAL A 85 7.50 1.79 3.33
N MET A 86 8.31 2.82 3.49
CA MET A 86 8.45 3.93 2.56
C MET A 86 9.88 3.96 2.02
N PRO A 87 10.11 3.56 0.76
CA PRO A 87 11.42 3.66 0.12
C PRO A 87 11.94 5.10 0.06
N ALA A 88 13.26 5.25 0.01
CA ALA A 88 13.90 6.56 -0.15
C ALA A 88 13.35 7.31 -1.37
N GLY A 89 13.09 8.59 -1.22
CA GLY A 89 12.51 9.44 -2.27
C GLY A 89 10.99 9.39 -2.38
N THR A 90 10.31 8.63 -1.53
CA THR A 90 8.85 8.70 -1.39
C THR A 90 8.46 10.01 -0.71
N TRP A 91 7.54 10.74 -1.30
CA TRP A 91 6.88 11.87 -0.65
C TRP A 91 5.49 11.41 -0.25
N TYR A 92 5.34 11.06 1.03
CA TYR A 92 4.07 10.62 1.56
C TYR A 92 3.33 11.75 2.25
N ARG A 93 2.02 11.62 2.29
CA ARG A 93 1.11 12.53 2.97
C ARG A 93 0.07 11.75 3.76
N THR A 94 -0.36 12.31 4.87
CA THR A 94 -1.47 11.80 5.66
C THR A 94 -2.49 12.90 5.93
N ALA A 95 -3.74 12.50 6.07
CA ALA A 95 -4.79 13.33 6.63
C ALA A 95 -5.51 12.53 7.73
N HIS A 96 -5.54 13.10 8.93
CA HIS A 96 -6.19 12.53 10.11
C HIS A 96 -7.56 13.15 10.28
N PHE A 97 -8.59 12.31 10.45
CA PHE A 97 -9.99 12.72 10.58
C PHE A 97 -10.48 12.43 12.00
N GLY A 98 -10.95 13.48 12.70
CA GLY A 98 -11.53 13.33 14.02
C GLY A 98 -12.80 12.47 13.99
N ILE A 99 -12.88 11.46 14.84
CA ILE A 99 -13.96 10.45 14.80
C ILE A 99 -15.34 11.03 15.11
N ASP A 100 -15.40 12.09 15.92
CA ASP A 100 -16.65 12.78 16.27
C ASP A 100 -17.14 13.72 15.17
N SER A 101 -16.25 14.07 14.23
CA SER A 101 -16.50 15.08 13.19
C SER A 101 -16.60 14.48 11.78
N ALA A 102 -16.04 13.30 11.57
CA ALA A 102 -16.05 12.61 10.29
C ALA A 102 -16.40 11.13 10.49
N PRO A 103 -17.47 10.63 9.82
CA PRO A 103 -17.80 9.21 9.89
C PRO A 103 -16.68 8.39 9.21
N SER A 104 -16.49 7.16 9.67
CA SER A 104 -15.58 6.25 8.98
C SER A 104 -16.10 5.93 7.58
N LEU A 105 -15.20 5.94 6.60
CA LEU A 105 -15.51 5.57 5.22
C LEU A 105 -15.87 4.07 5.09
N SER A 106 -15.33 3.25 6.00
CA SER A 106 -15.49 1.80 5.99
C SER A 106 -15.16 1.23 7.39
N ASP A 107 -15.68 0.04 7.70
CA ASP A 107 -15.35 -0.68 8.94
C ASP A 107 -13.92 -1.26 8.94
N GLY A 108 -13.28 -1.35 7.79
CA GLY A 108 -11.91 -1.84 7.62
C GLY A 108 -11.10 -0.97 6.68
N PRO A 109 -9.81 -1.28 6.50
CA PRO A 109 -8.96 -0.57 5.56
C PRO A 109 -9.51 -0.70 4.13
N VAL A 110 -9.54 0.39 3.39
CA VAL A 110 -10.04 0.42 2.01
C VAL A 110 -9.22 1.38 1.16
N ALA A 111 -8.94 0.98 -0.08
CA ALA A 111 -8.28 1.86 -1.04
C ALA A 111 -9.18 3.06 -1.40
N VAL A 112 -8.56 4.21 -1.62
CA VAL A 112 -9.22 5.45 -2.02
C VAL A 112 -8.58 5.97 -3.29
N GLU A 113 -9.38 6.28 -4.31
CA GLU A 113 -8.87 6.93 -5.51
C GLU A 113 -8.52 8.40 -5.21
N MET A 114 -7.26 8.76 -5.38
CA MET A 114 -6.76 10.11 -5.19
C MET A 114 -7.10 10.99 -6.40
N THR A 115 -8.38 11.31 -6.54
CA THR A 115 -8.85 12.16 -7.65
C THR A 115 -8.22 13.55 -7.60
N PRO A 116 -8.09 14.26 -8.75
CA PRO A 116 -7.57 15.63 -8.76
C PRO A 116 -8.33 16.58 -7.83
N LEU A 117 -9.65 16.42 -7.73
CA LEU A 117 -10.48 17.25 -6.84
C LEU A 117 -10.14 16.98 -5.36
N LEU A 118 -10.09 15.70 -4.94
CA LEU A 118 -9.75 15.34 -3.57
C LEU A 118 -8.36 15.90 -3.17
N ARG A 119 -7.36 15.75 -4.05
CA ARG A 119 -6.01 16.28 -3.82
C ARG A 119 -6.02 17.80 -3.63
N LEU A 120 -6.67 18.54 -4.53
CA LEU A 120 -6.76 20.02 -4.42
C LEU A 120 -7.46 20.47 -3.14
N LEU A 121 -8.48 19.74 -2.68
CA LEU A 121 -9.16 20.04 -1.42
C LEU A 121 -8.25 19.79 -0.21
N LEU A 122 -7.51 18.67 -0.21
CA LEU A 122 -6.54 18.36 0.85
C LEU A 122 -5.37 19.36 0.86
N ASP A 123 -4.87 19.75 -0.33
CA ASP A 123 -3.86 20.82 -0.45
C ASP A 123 -4.36 22.16 0.10
N ARG A 124 -5.63 22.48 -0.17
CA ARG A 124 -6.24 23.70 0.37
C ARG A 124 -6.30 23.68 1.90
N LEU A 125 -6.54 22.53 2.53
CA LEU A 125 -6.55 22.41 3.99
C LEU A 125 -5.16 22.59 4.63
N ALA A 126 -4.08 22.43 3.86
CA ALA A 126 -2.73 22.69 4.31
C ALA A 126 -2.38 24.19 4.41
N ASP A 127 -3.22 25.09 3.85
CA ASP A 127 -3.03 26.53 3.97
C ASP A 127 -3.36 27.00 5.41
N GLU A 128 -2.33 27.43 6.13
CA GLU A 128 -2.45 27.95 7.51
C GLU A 128 -3.26 29.25 7.60
N HIS A 129 -3.42 29.96 6.48
CA HIS A 129 -4.15 31.24 6.41
C HIS A 129 -5.62 31.04 5.99
N LEU A 130 -6.04 29.81 5.83
CA LEU A 130 -7.42 29.50 5.46
C LEU A 130 -8.38 29.88 6.61
N GLY A 131 -9.25 30.85 6.38
CA GLY A 131 -10.23 31.30 7.38
C GLY A 131 -11.22 30.19 7.74
N ASP A 132 -11.72 30.19 8.98
CA ASP A 132 -12.54 29.12 9.58
C ASP A 132 -13.73 28.69 8.72
N GLY A 133 -14.47 29.64 8.14
CA GLY A 133 -15.61 29.33 7.27
C GLY A 133 -15.21 28.60 5.99
N SER A 134 -14.08 28.99 5.40
CA SER A 134 -13.53 28.32 4.21
C SER A 134 -12.97 26.95 4.56
N ARG A 135 -12.30 26.80 5.70
CA ARG A 135 -11.80 25.53 6.22
C ARG A 135 -12.96 24.55 6.41
N SER A 136 -13.99 24.93 7.18
CA SER A 136 -15.16 24.08 7.42
C SER A 136 -15.90 23.68 6.13
N LEU A 137 -15.97 24.57 5.15
CA LEU A 137 -16.54 24.23 3.85
C LEU A 137 -15.68 23.19 3.11
N THR A 138 -14.36 23.39 3.10
CA THR A 138 -13.42 22.49 2.43
C THR A 138 -13.41 21.10 3.09
N GLU A 139 -13.44 21.04 4.42
CA GLU A 139 -13.54 19.78 5.18
C GLU A 139 -14.81 18.99 4.81
N ARG A 140 -15.97 19.66 4.75
CA ARG A 140 -17.21 19.01 4.28
C ARG A 140 -17.10 18.53 2.85
N MET A 141 -16.47 19.27 1.94
CA MET A 141 -16.25 18.82 0.55
C MET A 141 -15.32 17.62 0.49
N VAL A 142 -14.25 17.58 1.30
CA VAL A 142 -13.37 16.38 1.37
C VAL A 142 -14.19 15.16 1.77
N ILE A 143 -14.99 15.27 2.84
CA ILE A 143 -15.83 14.15 3.33
C ILE A 143 -16.85 13.72 2.25
N ASP A 144 -17.45 14.65 1.52
CA ASP A 144 -18.44 14.39 0.47
C ASP A 144 -17.86 13.64 -0.74
N VAL A 145 -16.64 14.01 -1.15
CA VAL A 145 -15.98 13.39 -2.33
C VAL A 145 -15.16 12.15 -2.00
N LEU A 146 -14.94 11.87 -0.71
CA LEU A 146 -14.16 10.72 -0.26
C LEU A 146 -14.98 9.44 -0.47
N ALA A 147 -14.47 8.53 -1.29
CA ALA A 147 -15.15 7.28 -1.60
C ALA A 147 -14.16 6.12 -1.75
N PRO A 148 -14.57 4.88 -1.39
CA PRO A 148 -13.77 3.70 -1.68
C PRO A 148 -13.50 3.57 -3.17
N ALA A 149 -12.27 3.17 -3.52
CA ALA A 149 -11.91 2.86 -4.90
C ALA A 149 -12.56 1.54 -5.36
N GLU A 150 -12.88 1.44 -6.65
CA GLU A 150 -13.39 0.18 -7.24
C GLU A 150 -12.35 -0.94 -7.27
N ASN A 151 -11.07 -0.56 -7.32
CA ASN A 151 -9.95 -1.50 -7.37
C ASN A 151 -8.92 -1.16 -6.29
N GLU A 152 -8.24 -2.18 -5.80
CA GLU A 152 -7.14 -2.01 -4.86
C GLU A 152 -5.94 -2.87 -5.26
N LEU A 153 -4.74 -2.38 -5.00
CA LEU A 153 -3.53 -3.17 -5.12
C LEU A 153 -3.15 -3.70 -3.74
N MET A 154 -3.74 -4.85 -3.41
CA MET A 154 -3.58 -5.50 -2.12
C MET A 154 -3.13 -6.96 -2.30
N VAL A 155 -2.22 -7.39 -1.45
CA VAL A 155 -1.77 -8.78 -1.35
C VAL A 155 -2.12 -9.30 0.04
N GLN A 156 -2.92 -10.36 0.09
CA GLN A 156 -3.15 -11.10 1.31
C GLN A 156 -2.06 -12.15 1.51
N VAL A 157 -1.37 -12.10 2.64
CA VAL A 157 -0.28 -13.02 2.99
C VAL A 157 -0.86 -14.23 3.70
N PRO A 158 -0.66 -15.46 3.19
CA PRO A 158 -1.08 -16.68 3.87
C PRO A 158 -0.35 -16.85 5.22
N SER A 159 -1.08 -17.31 6.25
CA SER A 159 -0.55 -17.52 7.60
C SER A 159 -0.12 -18.97 7.89
N SER A 160 -0.57 -19.91 7.08
CA SER A 160 -0.31 -21.34 7.26
C SER A 160 1.18 -21.67 7.21
N ALA A 161 1.65 -22.42 8.23
CA ALA A 161 3.04 -22.88 8.31
C ALA A 161 3.45 -23.74 7.08
N VAL A 162 2.51 -24.42 6.45
CA VAL A 162 2.77 -25.28 5.26
C VAL A 162 3.28 -24.47 4.07
N VAL A 163 2.76 -23.26 3.86
CA VAL A 163 3.13 -22.42 2.70
C VAL A 163 4.05 -21.25 3.08
N ARG A 164 4.39 -21.12 4.35
CA ARG A 164 5.29 -20.06 4.82
C ARG A 164 6.61 -20.00 4.07
N PRO A 165 7.32 -21.12 3.77
CA PRO A 165 8.57 -21.06 3.01
C PRO A 165 8.38 -20.49 1.60
N ILE A 166 7.23 -20.73 0.96
CA ILE A 166 6.89 -20.13 -0.34
C ILE A 166 6.73 -18.62 -0.20
N VAL A 167 5.99 -18.19 0.85
CA VAL A 167 5.71 -16.77 1.10
C VAL A 167 7.01 -16.01 1.36
N GLU A 168 7.88 -16.54 2.21
CA GLU A 168 9.16 -15.95 2.57
C GLU A 168 10.09 -15.84 1.34
N ALA A 169 10.22 -16.93 0.57
CA ALA A 169 11.06 -16.92 -0.62
C ALA A 169 10.58 -15.93 -1.70
N ILE A 170 9.27 -15.87 -1.97
CA ILE A 170 8.70 -14.93 -2.96
C ILE A 170 8.74 -13.49 -2.46
N ALA A 171 8.66 -13.25 -1.14
CA ALA A 171 8.83 -11.93 -0.56
C ALA A 171 10.29 -11.43 -0.68
N GLU A 172 11.25 -12.31 -0.50
CA GLU A 172 12.68 -12.02 -0.66
C GLU A 172 13.06 -11.84 -2.13
N ASP A 173 12.67 -12.79 -2.98
CA ASP A 173 12.90 -12.77 -4.43
C ASP A 173 11.62 -13.02 -5.21
N PRO A 174 10.90 -11.98 -5.66
CA PRO A 174 9.73 -12.12 -6.51
C PRO A 174 10.02 -12.79 -7.87
N SER A 175 11.28 -12.84 -8.30
CA SER A 175 11.67 -13.48 -9.57
C SER A 175 11.80 -14.99 -9.47
N ASP A 176 11.75 -15.57 -8.26
CA ASP A 176 11.88 -17.01 -8.01
C ASP A 176 11.12 -17.84 -9.07
N PRO A 177 11.83 -18.71 -9.81
CA PRO A 177 11.25 -19.43 -10.93
C PRO A 177 10.52 -20.71 -10.53
N ARG A 178 10.57 -21.12 -9.25
CA ARG A 178 10.01 -22.40 -8.79
C ARG A 178 8.52 -22.48 -9.10
N THR A 179 8.16 -23.61 -9.71
CA THR A 179 6.77 -23.92 -10.03
C THR A 179 6.02 -24.51 -8.83
N LEU A 180 4.70 -24.65 -8.95
CA LEU A 180 3.88 -25.36 -7.95
C LEU A 180 4.39 -26.77 -7.67
N SER A 181 4.90 -27.48 -8.70
CA SER A 181 5.44 -28.83 -8.57
C SER A 181 6.78 -28.84 -7.83
N ASP A 182 7.64 -27.87 -8.11
CA ASP A 182 8.94 -27.74 -7.43
C ASP A 182 8.73 -27.47 -5.94
N TRP A 183 7.83 -26.54 -5.60
CA TRP A 183 7.44 -26.27 -4.22
C TRP A 183 6.84 -27.48 -3.51
N ALA A 184 5.98 -28.24 -4.19
CA ALA A 184 5.38 -29.44 -3.63
C ALA A 184 6.44 -30.50 -3.30
N ALA A 185 7.43 -30.69 -4.19
CA ALA A 185 8.54 -31.59 -3.99
C ALA A 185 9.45 -31.16 -2.82
N GLU A 186 9.80 -29.85 -2.77
CA GLU A 186 10.66 -29.27 -1.75
C GLU A 186 10.03 -29.36 -0.34
N LEU A 187 8.73 -29.07 -0.24
CA LEU A 187 8.01 -29.07 1.03
C LEU A 187 7.50 -30.49 1.44
N GLY A 188 7.65 -31.50 0.60
CA GLY A 188 7.17 -32.84 0.87
C GLY A 188 5.64 -32.94 0.98
N VAL A 189 4.91 -32.07 0.28
CA VAL A 189 3.43 -32.03 0.28
C VAL A 189 2.88 -32.16 -1.15
N SER A 190 1.58 -32.44 -1.28
CA SER A 190 0.95 -32.48 -2.60
C SER A 190 0.71 -31.08 -3.17
N THR A 191 0.73 -30.92 -4.51
CA THR A 191 0.30 -29.69 -5.20
C THR A 191 -1.13 -29.29 -4.83
N ARG A 192 -2.00 -30.28 -4.54
CA ARG A 192 -3.37 -30.07 -4.05
C ARG A 192 -3.38 -29.38 -2.68
N THR A 193 -2.48 -29.75 -1.79
CA THR A 193 -2.36 -29.14 -0.44
C THR A 193 -2.00 -27.66 -0.59
N ILE A 194 -0.96 -27.32 -1.34
CA ILE A 194 -0.55 -25.93 -1.56
C ILE A 194 -1.69 -25.12 -2.21
N THR A 195 -2.29 -25.64 -3.29
CA THR A 195 -3.38 -24.97 -3.99
C THR A 195 -4.58 -24.71 -3.08
N ARG A 196 -4.96 -25.69 -2.24
CA ARG A 196 -6.06 -25.55 -1.30
C ARG A 196 -5.76 -24.51 -0.24
N THR A 197 -4.56 -24.51 0.32
CA THR A 197 -4.14 -23.53 1.34
C THR A 197 -4.16 -22.10 0.77
N PHE A 198 -3.54 -21.86 -0.38
CA PHE A 198 -3.59 -20.52 -1.00
C PHE A 198 -5.02 -20.06 -1.28
N ARG A 199 -5.87 -20.94 -1.84
CA ARG A 199 -7.26 -20.59 -2.12
C ARG A 199 -8.09 -20.32 -0.87
N SER A 200 -7.90 -21.08 0.19
CA SER A 200 -8.65 -20.90 1.45
C SER A 200 -8.26 -19.62 2.19
N GLU A 201 -6.98 -19.22 2.12
CA GLU A 201 -6.49 -18.08 2.90
C GLU A 201 -6.46 -16.77 2.09
N THR A 202 -6.30 -16.85 0.77
CA THR A 202 -6.15 -15.65 -0.08
C THR A 202 -7.20 -15.52 -1.18
N GLY A 203 -8.02 -16.54 -1.39
CA GLY A 203 -8.93 -16.61 -2.55
C GLY A 203 -8.22 -16.89 -3.88
N LEU A 204 -6.88 -16.90 -3.92
CA LEU A 204 -6.08 -16.97 -5.12
C LEU A 204 -5.41 -18.35 -5.29
N SER A 205 -5.09 -18.74 -6.53
CA SER A 205 -4.09 -19.80 -6.77
C SER A 205 -2.69 -19.24 -6.50
N LEU A 206 -1.71 -20.14 -6.21
CA LEU A 206 -0.30 -19.73 -6.05
C LEU A 206 0.18 -18.83 -7.19
N GLY A 207 -0.04 -19.22 -8.46
CA GLY A 207 0.42 -18.41 -9.60
C GLY A 207 -0.22 -17.02 -9.68
N ARG A 208 -1.50 -16.87 -9.28
CA ARG A 208 -2.15 -15.56 -9.19
C ARG A 208 -1.63 -14.74 -8.01
N TRP A 209 -1.36 -15.39 -6.89
CA TRP A 209 -0.79 -14.73 -5.72
C TRP A 209 0.63 -14.23 -6.03
N VAL A 210 1.50 -15.05 -6.64
CA VAL A 210 2.84 -14.64 -7.10
C VAL A 210 2.74 -13.46 -8.06
N ALA A 211 1.79 -13.50 -9.02
CA ALA A 211 1.60 -12.38 -9.94
C ALA A 211 1.20 -11.07 -9.21
N ALA A 212 0.40 -11.16 -8.14
CA ALA A 212 0.04 -9.99 -7.33
C ALA A 212 1.26 -9.45 -6.56
N VAL A 213 2.07 -10.32 -5.94
CA VAL A 213 3.33 -9.91 -5.27
C VAL A 213 4.29 -9.25 -6.26
N ARG A 214 4.47 -9.85 -7.45
CA ARG A 214 5.30 -9.28 -8.54
C ARG A 214 4.79 -7.92 -8.99
N ALA A 215 3.48 -7.75 -9.14
CA ALA A 215 2.88 -6.47 -9.50
C ALA A 215 3.10 -5.41 -8.41
N GLN A 216 2.95 -5.78 -7.14
CA GLN A 216 3.22 -4.89 -6.01
C GLN A 216 4.70 -4.44 -6.00
N ARG A 217 5.65 -5.37 -6.15
CA ARG A 217 7.07 -5.04 -6.26
C ARG A 217 7.36 -4.14 -7.47
N ALA A 218 6.75 -4.45 -8.62
CA ALA A 218 6.91 -3.64 -9.83
C ALA A 218 6.42 -2.20 -9.65
N VAL A 219 5.28 -1.97 -9.00
CA VAL A 219 4.78 -0.62 -8.70
C VAL A 219 5.78 0.16 -7.85
N MET A 220 6.39 -0.49 -6.84
CA MET A 220 7.42 0.13 -6.02
C MET A 220 8.63 0.56 -6.86
N LEU A 221 9.12 -0.29 -7.75
CA LEU A 221 10.27 0.00 -8.63
C LEU A 221 9.95 1.11 -9.64
N LEU A 222 8.78 1.04 -10.29
CA LEU A 222 8.32 2.04 -11.27
C LEU A 222 8.13 3.41 -10.61
N GLY A 223 7.53 3.45 -9.42
CA GLY A 223 7.32 4.68 -8.66
C GLY A 223 8.64 5.38 -8.25
N HIS A 224 9.75 4.64 -8.25
CA HIS A 224 11.11 5.16 -8.02
C HIS A 224 11.93 5.35 -9.29
N GLY A 225 11.29 5.29 -10.46
CA GLY A 225 11.90 5.63 -11.74
C GLY A 225 12.68 4.52 -12.43
N THR A 226 12.58 3.26 -11.95
CA THR A 226 13.18 2.12 -12.67
C THR A 226 12.49 1.92 -14.01
N ASP A 227 13.27 1.65 -15.06
CA ASP A 227 12.72 1.41 -16.39
C ASP A 227 11.90 0.11 -16.47
N VAL A 228 10.91 0.09 -17.37
CA VAL A 228 9.96 -1.02 -17.49
C VAL A 228 10.65 -2.34 -17.85
N ASP A 229 11.70 -2.30 -18.69
CA ASP A 229 12.48 -3.49 -19.07
C ASP A 229 13.24 -4.05 -17.87
N ASP A 230 13.90 -3.20 -17.09
CA ASP A 230 14.63 -3.58 -15.86
C ASP A 230 13.67 -4.10 -14.80
N VAL A 231 12.49 -3.47 -14.65
CA VAL A 231 11.45 -3.96 -13.73
C VAL A 231 10.97 -5.34 -14.13
N ALA A 232 10.71 -5.57 -15.44
CA ALA A 232 10.26 -6.87 -15.92
C ALA A 232 11.24 -7.99 -15.55
N GLU A 233 12.55 -7.77 -15.73
CA GLU A 233 13.60 -8.72 -15.35
C GLU A 233 13.62 -8.95 -13.83
N GLN A 234 13.65 -7.87 -13.03
CA GLN A 234 13.71 -7.93 -11.57
C GLN A 234 12.51 -8.65 -10.92
N VAL A 235 11.34 -8.63 -11.57
CA VAL A 235 10.16 -9.36 -11.07
C VAL A 235 9.91 -10.67 -11.81
N GLY A 236 10.92 -11.20 -12.55
CA GLY A 236 10.94 -12.55 -13.10
C GLY A 236 10.15 -12.76 -14.39
N TYR A 237 10.03 -11.72 -15.24
CA TYR A 237 9.48 -11.88 -16.59
C TYR A 237 10.58 -11.81 -17.65
N ARG A 238 10.45 -12.62 -18.69
CA ARG A 238 11.43 -12.72 -19.79
C ARG A 238 11.36 -11.53 -20.75
N SER A 239 10.32 -10.72 -20.71
CA SER A 239 10.16 -9.55 -21.58
C SER A 239 9.18 -8.55 -20.99
N ALA A 240 9.36 -7.26 -21.32
CA ALA A 240 8.44 -6.19 -20.96
C ALA A 240 7.01 -6.43 -21.48
N SER A 241 6.85 -7.08 -22.63
CA SER A 241 5.53 -7.43 -23.18
C SER A 241 4.79 -8.45 -22.30
N ALA A 242 5.46 -9.53 -21.88
CA ALA A 242 4.88 -10.53 -20.98
C ALA A 242 4.56 -9.92 -19.60
N PHE A 243 5.48 -9.10 -19.08
CA PHE A 243 5.27 -8.32 -17.86
C PHE A 243 4.06 -7.41 -17.99
N GLY A 244 3.99 -6.54 -19.01
CA GLY A 244 2.89 -5.60 -19.21
C GLY A 244 1.52 -6.27 -19.27
N ALA A 245 1.42 -7.42 -19.94
CA ALA A 245 0.18 -8.21 -20.00
C ALA A 245 -0.23 -8.77 -18.63
N ALA A 246 0.73 -9.32 -17.86
CA ALA A 246 0.49 -9.86 -16.53
C ALA A 246 0.17 -8.74 -15.53
N PHE A 247 0.90 -7.64 -15.57
CA PHE A 247 0.72 -6.46 -14.74
C PHE A 247 -0.68 -5.85 -14.93
N ARG A 248 -1.10 -5.61 -16.17
CA ARG A 248 -2.45 -5.10 -16.46
C ARG A 248 -3.56 -6.03 -15.96
N ARG A 249 -3.35 -7.34 -15.99
CA ARG A 249 -4.34 -8.29 -15.46
C ARG A 249 -4.52 -8.17 -13.95
N VAL A 250 -3.49 -7.79 -13.22
CA VAL A 250 -3.50 -7.62 -11.75
C VAL A 250 -3.98 -6.23 -11.36
N THR A 251 -3.44 -5.18 -12.01
CA THR A 251 -3.63 -3.78 -11.60
C THR A 251 -4.74 -3.05 -12.37
N GLY A 252 -5.25 -3.64 -13.43
CA GLY A 252 -6.21 -3.00 -14.35
C GLY A 252 -5.58 -1.98 -15.31
N THR A 253 -4.31 -1.59 -15.13
CA THR A 253 -3.67 -0.51 -15.89
C THR A 253 -2.25 -0.89 -16.37
N THR A 254 -1.62 -0.01 -17.14
CA THR A 254 -0.27 -0.27 -17.69
C THR A 254 0.84 0.15 -16.73
N PRO A 255 2.04 -0.48 -16.80
CA PRO A 255 3.18 -0.10 -15.98
C PRO A 255 3.56 1.39 -16.11
N GLY A 256 3.40 1.98 -17.30
CA GLY A 256 3.72 3.39 -17.54
C GLY A 256 2.92 4.39 -16.67
N MET A 257 1.74 4.00 -16.20
CA MET A 257 0.93 4.84 -15.31
C MET A 257 1.51 4.99 -13.90
N PHE A 258 2.45 4.13 -13.52
CA PHE A 258 3.11 4.15 -12.20
C PHE A 258 4.52 4.76 -12.24
N ARG A 259 5.02 5.14 -13.42
CA ARG A 259 6.32 5.82 -13.51
C ARG A 259 6.22 7.20 -12.89
N ALA A 260 7.18 7.52 -12.00
CA ALA A 260 7.40 8.90 -11.59
C ALA A 260 7.72 9.74 -12.84
N GLY A 261 6.94 10.79 -13.05
CA GLY A 261 7.20 11.78 -14.10
C GLY A 261 8.38 12.66 -13.75
#